data_ed6154be41f8780ca74245c56dd2e4cb
#
_entry.id   ed6154be41f8780ca74245c56dd2e4cb
#
_cell.length_a   1.000
_cell.length_b   1.000
_cell.length_c   1.000
_cell.angle_alpha   90.00
_cell.angle_beta   90.00
_cell.angle_gamma   90.00
#
_symmetry.space_group_name_H-M   'P 1'
#
loop_
_entity.id
_entity.type
_entity.pdbx_description
1 polymer ?
#
loop_
_entity_poly.entity_id
_entity_poly.type
_entity_poly.pdbx_seq_one_letter_code
_entity_poly.pdbx_strand_id
1 'polypeptide(L)'
;MFYNYKHFFSIVLQDVVSADYKFVCIDIGAYGKQSDSGIFGFSKLSEQLERGALKAKCEKVLPDSDISVPYVLVGDGGYPLKPYLMRPYPLRNLTQEQETFNKRLSHARQVVECAFGIISNKWRILMKAIEVTPERAGNIVKYICLLHNIILDKEGMSEINGNSTESGNCHNRFVWGANTSSTRATDVREKFKAYFANNP
;
A
#
# COMPACT_ATOMS: atom_id res chain seq x y z
N MET A 1 16.30 3.53 15.76
CA MET A 1 15.75 3.38 17.10
C MET A 1 14.28 3.01 16.96
N PHE A 2 13.82 1.95 17.66
CA PHE A 2 12.46 1.41 17.55
C PHE A 2 11.37 2.28 18.19
N TYR A 3 11.72 3.34 18.92
CA TYR A 3 10.80 4.27 19.56
C TYR A 3 10.17 5.19 18.52
N ASN A 4 8.84 5.16 18.37
CA ASN A 4 8.12 5.91 17.37
C ASN A 4 7.64 7.29 17.87
N TYR A 5 7.00 8.08 16.98
CA TYR A 5 6.50 9.41 17.30
C TYR A 5 5.28 9.40 18.25
N LYS A 6 4.64 8.23 18.46
CA LYS A 6 3.52 8.04 19.41
C LYS A 6 4.02 7.61 20.79
N HIS A 7 5.33 7.68 21.04
CA HIS A 7 5.96 7.37 22.33
C HIS A 7 5.87 5.91 22.78
N PHE A 8 5.91 4.95 21.85
CA PHE A 8 6.06 3.54 22.17
C PHE A 8 7.02 2.84 21.20
N PHE A 9 7.49 1.67 21.58
CA PHE A 9 8.37 0.85 20.71
C PHE A 9 7.54 0.19 19.61
N SER A 10 7.97 0.30 18.36
CA SER A 10 7.34 -0.34 17.22
C SER A 10 8.34 -0.73 16.14
N ILE A 11 7.99 -1.77 15.39
CA ILE A 11 8.59 -2.12 14.11
C ILE A 11 7.64 -1.75 13.00
N VAL A 12 8.18 -1.40 11.84
CA VAL A 12 7.36 -1.13 10.66
C VAL A 12 7.25 -2.39 9.82
N LEU A 13 6.04 -2.65 9.36
CA LEU A 13 5.73 -3.59 8.29
C LEU A 13 5.39 -2.77 7.05
N GLN A 14 6.18 -2.91 5.99
CA GLN A 14 5.86 -2.42 4.66
C GLN A 14 5.42 -3.61 3.81
N ASP A 15 4.34 -3.46 3.10
CA ASP A 15 3.73 -4.56 2.37
C ASP A 15 3.17 -4.16 1.02
N VAL A 16 2.92 -5.17 0.19
CA VAL A 16 2.13 -5.08 -1.03
C VAL A 16 1.04 -6.14 -0.94
N VAL A 17 -0.20 -5.70 -1.00
CA VAL A 17 -1.39 -6.56 -0.95
C VAL A 17 -2.05 -6.58 -2.32
N SER A 18 -2.44 -7.76 -2.79
CA SER A 18 -3.21 -7.95 -4.01
C SER A 18 -4.71 -7.72 -3.79
N ALA A 19 -5.49 -7.61 -4.87
CA ALA A 19 -6.93 -7.35 -4.80
C ALA A 19 -7.73 -8.44 -4.04
N ASP A 20 -7.17 -9.64 -3.93
CA ASP A 20 -7.69 -10.76 -3.16
C ASP A 20 -7.17 -10.82 -1.71
N TYR A 21 -6.72 -9.68 -1.17
CA TYR A 21 -6.21 -9.49 0.19
C TYR A 21 -4.96 -10.30 0.57
N LYS A 22 -4.25 -10.89 -0.38
CA LYS A 22 -3.01 -11.62 -0.13
C LYS A 22 -1.81 -10.71 -0.01
N PHE A 23 -0.94 -10.96 0.96
CA PHE A 23 0.35 -10.30 1.08
C PHE A 23 1.32 -10.85 0.03
N VAL A 24 1.55 -10.07 -1.03
CA VAL A 24 2.44 -10.45 -2.15
C VAL A 24 3.90 -10.21 -1.81
N CYS A 25 4.18 -9.13 -1.09
CA CYS A 25 5.51 -8.77 -0.65
C CYS A 25 5.42 -8.14 0.74
N ILE A 26 6.33 -8.50 1.62
CA ILE A 26 6.45 -7.93 2.96
C ILE A 26 7.91 -7.60 3.27
N ASP A 27 8.14 -6.46 3.90
CA ASP A 27 9.42 -6.03 4.48
C ASP A 27 9.18 -5.61 5.93
N ILE A 28 9.83 -6.27 6.88
CA ILE A 28 9.54 -6.15 8.30
C ILE A 28 10.81 -5.86 9.08
N GLY A 29 10.72 -4.96 10.04
CA GLY A 29 11.78 -4.71 11.00
C GLY A 29 12.42 -3.34 10.88
N ALA A 30 11.95 -2.49 9.98
CA ALA A 30 12.37 -1.11 9.96
C ALA A 30 11.98 -0.38 11.26
N TYR A 31 12.77 0.63 11.61
CA TYR A 31 12.57 1.38 12.85
C TYR A 31 11.29 2.20 12.79
N GLY A 32 10.51 2.19 13.87
CA GLY A 32 9.22 2.90 13.97
C GLY A 32 9.28 4.41 13.73
N LYS A 33 10.47 5.01 13.69
CA LYS A 33 10.67 6.43 13.41
C LYS A 33 10.96 6.72 11.93
N GLN A 34 11.21 5.70 11.10
CA GLN A 34 11.49 5.89 9.69
C GLN A 34 10.23 6.26 8.91
N SER A 35 10.39 7.08 7.88
CA SER A 35 9.27 7.41 6.96
C SER A 35 9.06 6.30 5.93
N ASP A 36 7.81 6.13 5.47
CA ASP A 36 7.44 5.15 4.46
C ASP A 36 8.25 5.29 3.17
N SER A 37 8.47 6.54 2.73
CA SER A 37 9.32 6.85 1.59
C SER A 37 10.77 6.40 1.77
N GLY A 38 11.31 6.58 2.99
CA GLY A 38 12.68 6.16 3.32
C GLY A 38 12.79 4.63 3.34
N ILE A 39 11.85 3.95 4.00
CA ILE A 39 11.83 2.48 4.06
C ILE A 39 11.70 1.91 2.65
N PHE A 40 10.75 2.43 1.85
CA PHE A 40 10.56 1.99 0.46
C PHE A 40 11.82 2.19 -0.36
N GLY A 41 12.48 3.37 -0.27
CA GLY A 41 13.68 3.68 -1.05
C GLY A 41 14.85 2.71 -0.83
N PHE A 42 14.96 2.13 0.38
CA PHE A 42 15.99 1.14 0.73
C PHE A 42 15.52 -0.31 0.61
N SER A 43 14.25 -0.54 0.25
CA SER A 43 13.71 -1.90 0.15
C SER A 43 14.20 -2.64 -1.10
N LYS A 44 14.30 -3.96 -1.00
CA LYS A 44 14.57 -4.83 -2.16
C LYS A 44 13.49 -4.70 -3.24
N LEU A 45 12.25 -4.43 -2.84
CA LEU A 45 11.14 -4.19 -3.75
C LEU A 45 11.41 -2.97 -4.64
N SER A 46 11.81 -1.84 -4.05
CA SER A 46 12.17 -0.63 -4.80
C SER A 46 13.31 -0.88 -5.77
N GLU A 47 14.36 -1.57 -5.32
CA GLU A 47 15.50 -1.93 -6.16
C GLU A 47 15.07 -2.78 -7.38
N GLN A 48 14.22 -3.79 -7.18
CA GLN A 48 13.72 -4.65 -8.25
C GLN A 48 12.82 -3.89 -9.25
N LEU A 49 11.98 -2.99 -8.75
CA LEU A 49 11.13 -2.13 -9.58
C LEU A 49 11.95 -1.16 -10.42
N GLU A 50 12.99 -0.53 -9.85
CA GLU A 50 13.88 0.40 -10.57
C GLU A 50 14.67 -0.34 -11.66
N ARG A 51 15.19 -1.52 -11.37
CA ARG A 51 15.88 -2.37 -12.35
C ARG A 51 14.95 -2.92 -13.43
N GLY A 52 13.64 -2.87 -13.23
CA GLY A 52 12.62 -3.43 -14.11
C GLY A 52 12.64 -4.96 -14.15
N ALA A 53 13.15 -5.59 -13.10
CA ALA A 53 13.14 -7.04 -12.92
C ALA A 53 11.72 -7.60 -12.72
N LEU A 54 10.83 -6.79 -12.15
CA LEU A 54 9.41 -7.08 -12.09
C LEU A 54 8.76 -6.52 -13.38
N LYS A 55 7.87 -7.30 -14.02
CA LYS A 55 7.18 -6.93 -15.28
C LYS A 55 6.30 -5.67 -15.19
N ALA A 56 6.51 -4.81 -14.20
CA ALA A 56 5.82 -3.54 -14.02
C ALA A 56 6.02 -2.54 -15.18
N LYS A 57 7.02 -2.77 -16.04
CA LYS A 57 7.27 -1.95 -17.23
C LYS A 57 6.43 -2.36 -18.46
N CYS A 58 5.74 -3.50 -18.42
CA CYS A 58 4.84 -3.89 -19.48
C CYS A 58 3.62 -2.96 -19.48
N GLU A 59 3.39 -2.29 -20.59
CA GLU A 59 2.20 -1.46 -20.76
C GLU A 59 1.01 -2.32 -21.15
N LYS A 60 -0.17 -1.97 -20.64
CA LYS A 60 -1.44 -2.58 -20.98
C LYS A 60 -2.47 -1.48 -21.23
N VAL A 61 -3.29 -1.68 -22.24
CA VAL A 61 -4.42 -0.80 -22.52
C VAL A 61 -5.45 -0.94 -21.42
N LEU A 62 -5.92 0.19 -20.89
CA LEU A 62 -6.98 0.21 -19.89
C LEU A 62 -8.32 -0.21 -20.52
N PRO A 63 -9.22 -0.87 -19.78
CA PRO A 63 -10.51 -1.31 -20.28
C PRO A 63 -11.28 -0.15 -20.95
N ASP A 64 -11.96 -0.45 -22.05
CA ASP A 64 -12.81 0.50 -22.79
C ASP A 64 -12.11 1.83 -23.15
N SER A 65 -10.82 1.78 -23.44
CA SER A 65 -10.02 2.97 -23.81
C SER A 65 -8.84 2.61 -24.72
N ASP A 66 -8.24 3.62 -25.35
CA ASP A 66 -6.97 3.50 -26.09
C ASP A 66 -5.75 3.91 -25.25
N ILE A 67 -5.95 4.12 -23.95
CA ILE A 67 -4.91 4.60 -23.04
C ILE A 67 -4.05 3.42 -22.57
N SER A 68 -2.78 3.43 -22.96
CA SER A 68 -1.80 2.44 -22.49
C SER A 68 -1.01 2.97 -21.29
N VAL A 69 -0.94 2.15 -20.24
CA VAL A 69 -0.23 2.45 -18.98
C VAL A 69 0.52 1.23 -18.47
N PRO A 70 1.64 1.41 -17.74
CA PRO A 70 2.31 0.32 -17.07
C PRO A 70 1.49 -0.20 -15.88
N TYR A 71 1.79 -1.42 -15.42
CA TYR A 71 1.31 -1.89 -14.12
C TYR A 71 1.91 -1.02 -13.02
N VAL A 72 1.08 -0.64 -12.06
CA VAL A 72 1.49 0.25 -10.97
C VAL A 72 1.09 -0.31 -9.60
N LEU A 73 1.93 -0.04 -8.62
CA LEU A 73 1.57 -0.12 -7.23
C LEU A 73 0.83 1.16 -6.82
N VAL A 74 -0.01 1.05 -5.82
CA VAL A 74 -0.77 2.17 -5.27
C VAL A 74 -0.30 2.42 -3.84
N GLY A 75 0.20 3.62 -3.58
CA GLY A 75 0.65 4.06 -2.27
C GLY A 75 -0.10 5.29 -1.78
N ASP A 76 0.12 5.64 -0.52
CA ASP A 76 -0.41 6.86 0.05
C ASP A 76 0.47 8.10 -0.26
N GLY A 77 0.14 9.24 0.33
CA GLY A 77 0.87 10.49 0.12
C GLY A 77 2.30 10.48 0.68
N GLY A 78 2.65 9.52 1.53
CA GLY A 78 3.99 9.35 2.11
C GLY A 78 5.00 8.74 1.13
N TYR A 79 4.52 8.04 0.10
CA TYR A 79 5.38 7.40 -0.90
C TYR A 79 5.82 8.37 -2.01
N PRO A 80 6.97 8.11 -2.68
CA PRO A 80 7.37 8.86 -3.87
C PRO A 80 6.46 8.55 -5.06
N LEU A 81 6.23 9.53 -5.93
CA LEU A 81 5.59 9.28 -7.23
C LEU A 81 6.63 8.72 -8.19
N LYS A 82 6.40 7.49 -8.68
CA LYS A 82 7.27 6.78 -9.63
C LYS A 82 6.44 6.26 -10.79
N PRO A 83 7.02 5.94 -11.96
CA PRO A 83 6.26 5.38 -13.09
C PRO A 83 5.52 4.07 -12.75
N TYR A 84 5.96 3.37 -11.72
CA TYR A 84 5.42 2.11 -11.21
C TYR A 84 4.75 2.25 -9.83
N LEU A 85 4.67 3.46 -9.25
CA LEU A 85 4.07 3.71 -7.92
C LEU A 85 3.27 5.00 -7.95
N MET A 86 1.96 4.88 -7.89
CA MET A 86 1.02 5.98 -7.90
C MET A 86 0.69 6.44 -6.48
N ARG A 87 0.64 7.77 -6.29
CA ARG A 87 0.19 8.42 -5.06
C ARG A 87 -0.86 9.48 -5.37
N PRO A 88 -1.72 9.85 -4.41
CA PRO A 88 -2.73 10.87 -4.61
C PRO A 88 -2.12 12.25 -4.92
N TYR A 89 -2.90 13.12 -5.54
CA TYR A 89 -2.59 14.55 -5.64
C TYR A 89 -2.69 15.21 -4.27
N PRO A 90 -1.85 16.22 -3.98
CA PRO A 90 -1.96 17.01 -2.75
C PRO A 90 -3.33 17.64 -2.60
N LEU A 91 -3.88 17.67 -1.37
CA LEU A 91 -5.25 18.13 -1.08
C LEU A 91 -5.44 19.67 -1.19
N ARG A 92 -4.60 20.38 -1.94
CA ARG A 92 -4.72 21.83 -2.15
C ARG A 92 -5.20 22.12 -3.57
N ASN A 93 -6.32 22.85 -3.69
CA ASN A 93 -6.87 23.34 -4.95
C ASN A 93 -6.99 22.25 -6.04
N LEU A 94 -7.58 21.12 -5.66
CA LEU A 94 -7.80 20.00 -6.57
C LEU A 94 -8.80 20.37 -7.67
N THR A 95 -8.51 19.94 -8.89
CA THR A 95 -9.53 19.91 -9.95
C THR A 95 -10.47 18.73 -9.71
N GLN A 96 -11.66 18.76 -10.31
CA GLN A 96 -12.64 17.68 -10.24
C GLN A 96 -12.05 16.33 -10.68
N GLU A 97 -11.23 16.35 -11.74
CA GLU A 97 -10.53 15.15 -12.23
C GLU A 97 -9.52 14.59 -11.21
N GLN A 98 -8.78 15.48 -10.53
CA GLN A 98 -7.83 15.10 -9.48
C GLN A 98 -8.55 14.54 -8.26
N GLU A 99 -9.69 15.09 -7.90
CA GLU A 99 -10.53 14.55 -6.83
C GLU A 99 -11.04 13.14 -7.17
N THR A 100 -11.52 12.94 -8.40
CA THR A 100 -11.96 11.63 -8.89
C THR A 100 -10.80 10.62 -8.85
N PHE A 101 -9.61 11.00 -9.33
CA PHE A 101 -8.41 10.17 -9.23
C PHE A 101 -8.10 9.81 -7.78
N ASN A 102 -8.08 10.78 -6.87
CA ASN A 102 -7.79 10.54 -5.45
C ASN A 102 -8.82 9.60 -4.81
N LYS A 103 -10.10 9.72 -5.14
CA LYS A 103 -11.16 8.81 -4.66
C LYS A 103 -10.94 7.38 -5.14
N ARG A 104 -10.67 7.19 -6.44
CA ARG A 104 -10.37 5.87 -7.03
C ARG A 104 -9.12 5.24 -6.40
N LEU A 105 -8.08 6.04 -6.22
CA LEU A 105 -6.84 5.58 -5.58
C LEU A 105 -7.07 5.19 -4.12
N SER A 106 -7.83 5.99 -3.37
CA SER A 106 -8.19 5.68 -1.98
C SER A 106 -8.97 4.39 -1.88
N HIS A 107 -9.94 4.17 -2.78
CA HIS A 107 -10.72 2.94 -2.83
C HIS A 107 -9.82 1.71 -3.13
N ALA A 108 -8.90 1.84 -4.09
CA ALA A 108 -7.95 0.77 -4.38
C ALA A 108 -7.03 0.44 -3.18
N ARG A 109 -6.65 1.45 -2.37
CA ARG A 109 -5.86 1.27 -1.14
C ARG A 109 -6.63 0.62 0.00
N GLN A 110 -7.96 0.72 0.01
CA GLN A 110 -8.79 0.12 1.05
C GLN A 110 -8.56 -1.39 1.19
N VAL A 111 -8.12 -2.05 0.12
CA VAL A 111 -7.77 -3.48 0.13
C VAL A 111 -6.69 -3.79 1.19
N VAL A 112 -5.66 -2.94 1.31
CA VAL A 112 -4.59 -3.10 2.32
C VAL A 112 -5.15 -2.96 3.72
N GLU A 113 -5.98 -1.94 3.95
CA GLU A 113 -6.62 -1.70 5.25
C GLU A 113 -7.52 -2.87 5.64
N CYS A 114 -8.28 -3.42 4.69
CA CYS A 114 -9.09 -4.62 4.90
C CYS A 114 -8.22 -5.84 5.24
N ALA A 115 -7.12 -6.08 4.52
CA ALA A 115 -6.21 -7.18 4.81
C ALA A 115 -5.64 -7.09 6.24
N PHE A 116 -5.24 -5.91 6.68
CA PHE A 116 -4.81 -5.68 8.06
C PHE A 116 -5.94 -5.90 9.07
N GLY A 117 -7.16 -5.47 8.78
CA GLY A 117 -8.34 -5.75 9.60
C GLY A 117 -8.56 -7.25 9.77
N ILE A 118 -8.50 -8.01 8.68
CA ILE A 118 -8.68 -9.47 8.68
C ILE A 118 -7.62 -10.15 9.54
N ILE A 119 -6.32 -9.85 9.33
CA ILE A 119 -5.26 -10.49 10.14
C ILE A 119 -5.31 -10.08 11.61
N SER A 120 -5.66 -8.83 11.92
CA SER A 120 -5.77 -8.36 13.30
C SER A 120 -6.93 -9.04 14.05
N ASN A 121 -8.07 -9.22 13.39
CA ASN A 121 -9.22 -9.91 13.96
C ASN A 121 -8.94 -11.40 14.19
N LYS A 122 -8.28 -12.07 13.24
CA LYS A 122 -7.97 -13.50 13.33
C LYS A 122 -6.83 -13.77 14.32
N TRP A 123 -5.78 -12.95 14.30
CA TRP A 123 -4.62 -13.09 15.20
C TRP A 123 -4.56 -11.94 16.21
N ARG A 124 -5.30 -12.08 17.28
CA ARG A 124 -5.48 -11.04 18.30
C ARG A 124 -4.17 -10.59 19.00
N ILE A 125 -3.08 -11.33 18.82
CA ILE A 125 -1.75 -10.91 19.26
C ILE A 125 -1.33 -9.57 18.62
N LEU A 126 -1.80 -9.27 17.40
CA LEU A 126 -1.52 -8.01 16.70
C LEU A 126 -2.25 -6.81 17.31
N MET A 127 -3.28 -7.03 18.14
CA MET A 127 -4.04 -5.97 18.82
C MET A 127 -3.41 -5.53 20.14
N LYS A 128 -2.31 -6.16 20.54
CA LYS A 128 -1.59 -5.89 21.81
C LYS A 128 -0.11 -5.66 21.53
N ALA A 129 0.58 -5.06 22.51
CA ALA A 129 2.03 -5.04 22.50
C ALA A 129 2.58 -6.49 22.51
N ILE A 130 3.46 -6.79 21.57
CA ILE A 130 4.09 -8.10 21.46
C ILE A 130 5.35 -8.03 22.33
N GLU A 131 5.27 -8.58 23.54
CA GLU A 131 6.32 -8.51 24.58
C GLU A 131 7.48 -9.48 24.30
N VAL A 132 8.16 -9.30 23.18
CA VAL A 132 9.32 -10.08 22.74
C VAL A 132 10.36 -9.17 22.10
N THR A 133 11.52 -9.71 21.74
CA THR A 133 12.52 -8.95 21.00
C THR A 133 11.97 -8.52 19.62
N PRO A 134 12.41 -7.37 19.06
CA PRO A 134 11.96 -6.89 17.76
C PRO A 134 12.09 -7.93 16.64
N GLU A 135 13.16 -8.71 16.65
CA GLU A 135 13.39 -9.78 15.68
C GLU A 135 12.31 -10.88 15.79
N ARG A 136 11.99 -11.32 17.01
CA ARG A 136 10.93 -12.31 17.24
C ARG A 136 9.56 -11.76 16.87
N ALA A 137 9.28 -10.48 17.19
CA ALA A 137 8.03 -9.81 16.78
C ALA A 137 7.90 -9.79 15.25
N GLY A 138 8.98 -9.45 14.54
CA GLY A 138 9.01 -9.50 13.07
C GLY A 138 8.71 -10.88 12.51
N ASN A 139 9.29 -11.93 13.10
CA ASN A 139 9.02 -13.31 12.70
C ASN A 139 7.56 -13.72 12.95
N ILE A 140 6.97 -13.33 14.08
CA ILE A 140 5.54 -13.57 14.36
C ILE A 140 4.67 -12.94 13.28
N VAL A 141 4.89 -11.65 12.96
CA VAL A 141 4.13 -10.94 11.91
C VAL A 141 4.31 -11.62 10.56
N LYS A 142 5.54 -12.01 10.21
CA LYS A 142 5.83 -12.71 8.95
C LYS A 142 5.05 -14.02 8.84
N TYR A 143 5.03 -14.83 9.91
CA TYR A 143 4.25 -16.09 9.91
C TYR A 143 2.76 -15.84 9.83
N ILE A 144 2.24 -14.80 10.46
CA ILE A 144 0.83 -14.41 10.35
C ILE A 144 0.46 -14.09 8.89
N CYS A 145 1.26 -13.29 8.19
CA CYS A 145 1.02 -12.97 6.76
C CYS A 145 1.05 -14.24 5.88
N LEU A 146 1.98 -15.17 6.13
CA LEU A 146 2.06 -16.43 5.41
C LEU A 146 0.84 -17.32 5.68
N LEU A 147 0.45 -17.48 6.95
CA LEU A 147 -0.72 -18.27 7.33
C LEU A 147 -2.01 -17.68 6.76
N HIS A 148 -2.12 -16.35 6.74
CA HIS A 148 -3.25 -15.65 6.12
C HIS A 148 -3.37 -16.03 4.64
N ASN A 149 -2.28 -15.97 3.87
CA ASN A 149 -2.29 -16.35 2.48
C ASN A 149 -2.71 -17.82 2.27
N ILE A 150 -2.16 -18.74 3.11
CA ILE A 150 -2.51 -20.16 3.04
C ILE A 150 -4.01 -20.40 3.32
N ILE A 151 -4.57 -19.67 4.28
CA ILE A 151 -5.99 -19.78 4.61
C ILE A 151 -6.84 -19.27 3.45
N LEU A 152 -6.50 -18.12 2.87
CA LEU A 152 -7.19 -17.59 1.69
C LEU A 152 -7.15 -18.56 0.50
N ASP A 153 -6.03 -19.26 0.31
CA ASP A 153 -5.91 -20.27 -0.76
C ASP A 153 -6.80 -21.51 -0.52
N LYS A 154 -7.03 -21.89 0.74
CA LYS A 154 -7.80 -23.09 1.09
C LYS A 154 -9.29 -22.84 1.27
N GLU A 155 -9.65 -21.74 1.92
CA GLU A 155 -11.03 -21.45 2.36
C GLU A 155 -11.75 -20.51 1.36
N GLY A 156 -10.99 -19.81 0.51
CA GLY A 156 -11.53 -18.77 -0.37
C GLY A 156 -11.99 -17.53 0.40
N MET A 157 -12.55 -16.57 -0.35
CA MET A 157 -13.01 -15.26 0.20
C MET A 157 -14.35 -15.34 0.94
N SER A 158 -15.10 -16.43 0.82
CA SER A 158 -16.49 -16.51 1.28
C SER A 158 -16.66 -16.48 2.81
N GLU A 159 -15.70 -16.99 3.57
CA GLU A 159 -15.74 -16.99 5.04
C GLU A 159 -15.26 -15.70 5.68
N ILE A 160 -14.53 -14.87 4.94
CA ILE A 160 -13.91 -13.64 5.47
C ILE A 160 -14.89 -12.48 5.54
N ASN A 161 -15.88 -12.45 4.64
CA ASN A 161 -16.88 -11.38 4.55
C ASN A 161 -17.98 -11.46 5.64
N GLY A 162 -18.02 -12.50 6.45
CA GLY A 162 -19.01 -12.68 7.52
C GLY A 162 -18.85 -11.77 8.74
N ASN A 163 -17.70 -11.12 8.93
CA ASN A 163 -17.37 -10.38 10.15
C ASN A 163 -16.76 -8.98 9.94
N SER A 164 -16.84 -8.39 8.76
CA SER A 164 -16.34 -7.02 8.54
C SER A 164 -17.40 -6.00 8.92
N THR A 165 -17.47 -5.69 10.20
CA THR A 165 -18.14 -4.51 10.72
C THR A 165 -17.20 -3.32 10.62
N GLU A 166 -17.69 -2.28 9.93
CA GLU A 166 -17.26 -0.87 9.98
C GLU A 166 -15.79 -0.57 9.74
N SER A 167 -15.51 -0.10 8.53
CA SER A 167 -14.28 0.62 8.19
C SER A 167 -14.20 1.90 9.02
N GLY A 168 -13.40 1.86 10.08
CA GLY A 168 -13.02 3.05 10.81
C GLY A 168 -12.36 4.05 9.87
N ASN A 169 -12.90 5.26 9.81
CA ASN A 169 -12.33 6.41 9.12
C ASN A 169 -10.95 6.73 9.71
N CYS A 170 -9.92 6.09 9.20
CA CYS A 170 -8.55 6.39 9.59
C CYS A 170 -8.10 7.64 8.81
N HIS A 171 -8.37 8.81 9.38
CA HIS A 171 -7.83 10.07 8.90
C HIS A 171 -6.34 10.13 9.27
N ASN A 172 -5.52 9.46 8.51
CA ASN A 172 -4.07 9.64 8.61
C ASN A 172 -3.70 11.02 8.07
N ARG A 173 -3.24 11.87 8.94
CA ARG A 173 -2.66 13.18 8.62
C ARG A 173 -1.31 12.93 7.93
N PHE A 174 -1.31 12.93 6.59
CA PHE A 174 -0.11 12.68 5.80
C PHE A 174 0.83 13.91 5.83
N VAL A 175 2.09 13.66 6.19
CA VAL A 175 3.15 14.62 5.99
C VAL A 175 3.67 14.47 4.57
N TRP A 176 3.40 15.46 3.72
CA TRP A 176 3.86 15.48 2.33
C TRP A 176 5.36 15.74 2.27
N GLY A 177 6.15 14.72 1.95
CA GLY A 177 7.54 14.90 1.60
C GLY A 177 7.67 15.62 0.25
N ALA A 178 8.57 16.59 0.16
CA ALA A 178 8.95 17.24 -1.09
C ALA A 178 9.75 16.24 -1.95
N ASN A 179 9.06 15.45 -2.76
CA ASN A 179 9.67 14.54 -3.70
C ASN A 179 9.53 15.09 -5.12
N THR A 180 10.65 15.41 -5.76
CA THR A 180 10.71 15.69 -7.20
C THR A 180 10.33 14.41 -7.96
N SER A 181 9.18 14.42 -8.58
CA SER A 181 8.74 13.32 -9.46
C SER A 181 9.35 13.49 -10.85
N SER A 182 9.71 12.37 -11.51
CA SER A 182 10.13 12.40 -12.90
C SER A 182 8.95 12.75 -13.81
N THR A 183 9.21 13.40 -14.96
CA THR A 183 8.19 13.70 -15.98
C THR A 183 7.40 12.44 -16.35
N ARG A 184 8.08 11.30 -16.55
CA ARG A 184 7.43 10.03 -16.87
C ARG A 184 6.45 9.57 -15.77
N ALA A 185 6.76 9.76 -14.49
CA ALA A 185 5.87 9.39 -13.39
C ALA A 185 4.61 10.28 -13.38
N THR A 186 4.78 11.55 -13.67
CA THR A 186 3.67 12.49 -13.82
C THR A 186 2.79 12.10 -15.00
N ASP A 187 3.37 11.79 -16.17
CA ASP A 187 2.63 11.38 -17.37
C ASP A 187 1.77 10.14 -17.11
N VAL A 188 2.32 9.13 -16.42
CA VAL A 188 1.55 7.93 -16.06
C VAL A 188 0.35 8.30 -15.17
N ARG A 189 0.54 9.18 -14.17
CA ARG A 189 -0.56 9.63 -13.30
C ARG A 189 -1.60 10.44 -14.06
N GLU A 190 -1.19 11.32 -14.98
CA GLU A 190 -2.09 12.08 -15.83
C GLU A 190 -2.94 11.16 -16.75
N LYS A 191 -2.34 10.10 -17.30
CA LYS A 191 -3.08 9.08 -18.06
C LYS A 191 -4.17 8.40 -17.24
N PHE A 192 -3.85 7.96 -16.01
CA PHE A 192 -4.85 7.39 -15.10
C PHE A 192 -5.93 8.41 -14.71
N LYS A 193 -5.55 9.67 -14.46
CA LYS A 193 -6.49 10.75 -14.15
C LYS A 193 -7.48 10.96 -15.29
N ALA A 194 -6.98 11.06 -16.53
CA ALA A 194 -7.82 11.22 -17.71
C ALA A 194 -8.76 10.02 -17.92
N TYR A 195 -8.25 8.81 -17.71
CA TYR A 195 -9.06 7.59 -17.79
C TYR A 195 -10.21 7.60 -16.78
N PHE A 196 -9.93 7.91 -15.49
CA PHE A 196 -10.97 7.95 -14.46
C PHE A 196 -11.96 9.11 -14.61
N ALA A 197 -11.57 10.20 -15.25
CA ALA A 197 -12.48 11.29 -15.57
C ALA A 197 -13.54 10.88 -16.60
N ASN A 198 -13.16 10.01 -17.55
CA ASN A 198 -14.04 9.54 -18.62
C ASN A 198 -14.82 8.27 -18.24
N ASN A 199 -14.39 7.57 -17.17
CA ASN A 199 -14.99 6.33 -16.66
C ASN A 199 -15.23 6.46 -15.14
N PRO A 200 -16.21 7.28 -14.73
CA PRO A 200 -16.47 7.63 -13.31
C PRO A 200 -16.96 6.44 -12.44
#